data_fc24d9aec0d92416da9b536ebff273a4
#
_entry.id   fc24d9aec0d92416da9b536ebff273a4
#
_cell.length_a   1.000
_cell.length_b   1.000
_cell.length_c   1.000
_cell.angle_alpha   90.00
_cell.angle_beta   90.00
_cell.angle_gamma   90.00
#
_symmetry.space_group_name_H-M   'P 1'
#
loop_
_entity.id
_entity.type
_entity.pdbx_description
1 polymer ?
#
loop_
_entity_poly.entity_id
_entity_poly.type
_entity_poly.pdbx_seq_one_letter_code
_entity_poly.pdbx_strand_id
1 'polypeptide(L)'
;MGSVASNRIIDFVVVCLAILINIVMVFLFLARILFLHPMFEEFLGIIAIAMGFSLGYIALVNWRNGRDKWETYLLIPVFLFFIVELLLDYILRIDFRNSVLVGPYILFYYVGLWGLIGYAFRFDKKWGFVTLFTYFLNMILSVLQHFI
;
A
#
# COMPACT_ATOMS: atom_id res chain seq x y z
N MET A 1 -20.75 -19.08 -3.70
CA MET A 1 -21.07 -17.75 -3.13
C MET A 1 -20.61 -17.72 -1.68
N GLY A 2 -19.68 -16.85 -1.35
CA GLY A 2 -19.35 -16.58 0.05
C GLY A 2 -20.57 -16.00 0.79
N SER A 3 -20.78 -16.37 2.05
CA SER A 3 -21.84 -15.75 2.85
C SER A 3 -21.56 -14.24 2.98
N VAL A 4 -22.61 -13.43 3.13
CA VAL A 4 -22.48 -11.96 3.34
C VAL A 4 -21.54 -11.66 4.50
N ALA A 5 -21.53 -12.48 5.55
CA ALA A 5 -20.61 -12.38 6.69
C ALA A 5 -19.14 -12.59 6.27
N SER A 6 -18.86 -13.59 5.42
CA SER A 6 -17.50 -13.83 4.90
C SER A 6 -16.98 -12.65 4.08
N ASN A 7 -17.81 -12.07 3.23
CA ASN A 7 -17.43 -10.90 2.43
C ASN A 7 -17.08 -9.69 3.31
N ARG A 8 -17.85 -9.45 4.37
CA ARG A 8 -17.60 -8.35 5.30
C ARG A 8 -16.30 -8.52 6.08
N ILE A 9 -15.92 -9.76 6.42
CA ILE A 9 -14.63 -10.06 7.05
C ILE A 9 -13.49 -9.75 6.09
N ILE A 10 -13.59 -10.16 4.83
CA ILE A 10 -12.58 -9.86 3.79
C ILE A 10 -12.40 -8.34 3.66
N ASP A 11 -13.50 -7.58 3.57
CA ASP A 11 -13.45 -6.13 3.46
C ASP A 11 -12.79 -5.48 4.67
N PHE A 12 -13.09 -5.94 5.86
CA PHE A 12 -12.45 -5.47 7.08
C PHE A 12 -10.96 -5.76 7.10
N VAL A 13 -10.54 -6.95 6.66
CA VAL A 13 -9.11 -7.30 6.52
C VAL A 13 -8.40 -6.38 5.53
N VAL A 14 -9.02 -6.06 4.39
CA VAL A 14 -8.46 -5.11 3.40
C VAL A 14 -8.25 -3.74 4.04
N VAL A 15 -9.24 -3.25 4.76
CA VAL A 15 -9.14 -1.93 5.44
C VAL A 15 -8.05 -1.93 6.49
N CYS A 16 -7.93 -3.00 7.29
CA CYS A 16 -6.84 -3.14 8.25
C CYS A 16 -5.47 -3.14 7.57
N LEU A 17 -5.32 -3.89 6.47
CA LEU A 17 -4.07 -3.91 5.68
C LEU A 17 -3.77 -2.52 5.09
N ALA A 18 -4.77 -1.81 4.59
CA ALA A 18 -4.59 -0.45 4.05
C ALA A 18 -4.04 0.52 5.10
N ILE A 19 -4.60 0.50 6.30
CA ILE A 19 -4.14 1.33 7.42
C ILE A 19 -2.73 0.91 7.86
N LEU A 20 -2.48 -0.39 7.99
CA LEU A 20 -1.17 -0.91 8.39
C LEU A 20 -0.09 -0.58 7.37
N ILE A 21 -0.36 -0.67 6.06
CA ILE A 21 0.58 -0.26 5.01
C ILE A 21 0.95 1.20 5.19
N ASN A 22 -0.02 2.09 5.35
CA ASN A 22 0.25 3.51 5.58
C ASN A 22 1.11 3.73 6.83
N ILE A 23 0.82 3.04 7.93
CA ILE A 23 1.59 3.15 9.18
C ILE A 23 3.02 2.63 9.00
N VAL A 24 3.22 1.48 8.35
CA VAL A 24 4.55 0.94 8.07
C VAL A 24 5.36 1.90 7.20
N MET A 25 4.73 2.51 6.18
CA MET A 25 5.39 3.50 5.34
C MET A 25 5.72 4.79 6.12
N VAL A 26 4.88 5.21 7.06
CA VAL A 26 5.19 6.32 7.98
C VAL A 26 6.46 6.00 8.78
N PHE A 27 6.57 4.82 9.36
CA PHE A 27 7.77 4.40 10.10
C PHE A 27 9.00 4.29 9.19
N LEU A 28 8.84 3.82 7.96
CA LEU A 28 9.92 3.73 7.00
C LEU A 28 10.46 5.12 6.64
N PHE A 29 9.60 6.09 6.39
CA PHE A 29 10.02 7.47 6.11
C PHE A 29 10.62 8.15 7.33
N LEU A 30 10.09 7.91 8.53
CA LEU A 30 10.70 8.38 9.78
C LEU A 30 12.09 7.78 9.99
N ALA A 31 12.26 6.47 9.72
CA ALA A 31 13.57 5.82 9.81
C ALA A 31 14.61 6.48 8.89
N ARG A 32 14.22 6.85 7.68
CA ARG A 32 15.08 7.59 6.74
C ARG A 32 15.41 8.99 7.23
N ILE A 33 14.41 9.75 7.72
CA ILE A 33 14.60 11.09 8.26
C ILE A 33 15.53 11.09 9.48
N LEU A 34 15.42 10.09 10.35
CA LEU A 34 16.21 9.95 11.55
C LEU A 34 17.55 9.24 11.35
N PHE A 35 17.88 8.90 10.10
CA PHE A 35 19.10 8.16 9.73
C PHE A 35 19.29 6.87 10.53
N LEU A 36 18.20 6.14 10.74
CA LEU A 36 18.26 4.85 11.42
C LEU A 36 19.02 3.81 10.56
N HIS A 37 19.40 2.69 11.20
CA HIS A 37 20.19 1.66 10.54
C HIS A 37 19.49 1.10 9.29
N PRO A 38 20.19 0.94 8.13
CA PRO A 38 19.60 0.48 6.87
C PRO A 38 18.84 -0.85 6.96
N MET A 39 19.27 -1.77 7.84
CA MET A 39 18.55 -3.03 8.07
C MET A 39 17.13 -2.83 8.58
N PHE A 40 16.87 -1.77 9.34
CA PHE A 40 15.54 -1.46 9.83
C PHE A 40 14.61 -1.00 8.70
N GLU A 41 15.13 -0.18 7.79
CA GLU A 41 14.40 0.24 6.59
C GLU A 41 14.06 -0.97 5.71
N GLU A 42 15.03 -1.84 5.45
CA GLU A 42 14.86 -3.04 4.66
C GLU A 42 13.81 -3.97 5.27
N PHE A 43 13.83 -4.15 6.58
CA PHE A 43 12.83 -4.93 7.31
C PHE A 43 11.41 -4.36 7.15
N LEU A 44 11.23 -3.06 7.32
CA LEU A 44 9.94 -2.40 7.13
C LEU A 44 9.45 -2.49 5.68
N GLY A 45 10.36 -2.36 4.71
CA GLY A 45 10.06 -2.53 3.29
C GLY A 45 9.55 -3.93 2.96
N ILE A 46 10.19 -4.97 3.50
CA ILE A 46 9.77 -6.37 3.33
C ILE A 46 8.37 -6.59 3.91
N ILE A 47 8.07 -6.03 5.09
CA ILE A 47 6.73 -6.10 5.70
C ILE A 47 5.69 -5.45 4.78
N ALA A 48 5.98 -4.26 4.25
CA ALA A 48 5.08 -3.57 3.34
C ALA A 48 4.81 -4.39 2.07
N ILE A 49 5.83 -4.98 1.48
CA ILE A 49 5.72 -5.86 0.31
C ILE A 49 4.85 -7.09 0.62
N ALA A 50 5.07 -7.74 1.76
CA ALA A 50 4.26 -8.90 2.17
C ALA A 50 2.77 -8.53 2.32
N MET A 51 2.47 -7.36 2.89
CA MET A 51 1.09 -6.85 2.96
C MET A 51 0.51 -6.54 1.57
N GLY A 52 1.31 -5.99 0.66
CA GLY A 52 0.91 -5.74 -0.73
C GLY A 52 0.56 -7.03 -1.48
N PHE A 53 1.35 -8.10 -1.30
CA PHE A 53 1.03 -9.42 -1.85
C PHE A 53 -0.23 -10.01 -1.24
N SER A 54 -0.48 -9.80 0.05
CA SER A 54 -1.74 -10.21 0.69
C SER A 54 -2.95 -9.53 0.05
N LEU A 55 -2.85 -8.24 -0.29
CA LEU A 55 -3.89 -7.52 -1.03
C LEU A 55 -4.10 -8.09 -2.44
N GLY A 56 -3.02 -8.46 -3.13
CA GLY A 56 -3.09 -9.12 -4.43
C GLY A 56 -3.82 -10.46 -4.37
N TYR A 57 -3.55 -11.25 -3.34
CA TYR A 57 -4.26 -12.51 -3.10
C TYR A 57 -5.75 -12.26 -2.83
N ILE A 58 -6.10 -11.26 -2.02
CA ILE A 58 -7.49 -10.89 -1.76
C ILE A 58 -8.18 -10.41 -3.05
N ALA A 59 -7.51 -9.65 -3.90
CA ALA A 59 -8.04 -9.25 -5.20
C ALA A 59 -8.40 -10.48 -6.05
N LEU A 60 -7.54 -11.49 -6.07
CA LEU A 60 -7.80 -12.75 -6.75
C LEU A 60 -9.00 -13.51 -6.15
N VAL A 61 -9.11 -13.55 -4.83
CA VAL A 61 -10.25 -14.16 -4.13
C VAL A 61 -11.54 -13.44 -4.47
N ASN A 62 -11.55 -12.10 -4.45
CA ASN A 62 -12.69 -11.29 -4.82
C ASN A 62 -13.13 -11.57 -6.27
N TRP A 63 -12.18 -11.65 -7.19
CA TRP A 63 -12.44 -11.98 -8.59
C TRP A 63 -13.07 -13.37 -8.76
N ARG A 64 -12.48 -14.38 -8.12
CA ARG A 64 -12.97 -15.78 -8.19
C ARG A 64 -14.35 -15.96 -7.58
N ASN A 65 -14.64 -15.22 -6.52
CA ASN A 65 -15.93 -15.26 -5.84
C ASN A 65 -17.03 -14.44 -6.55
N GLY A 66 -16.73 -13.85 -7.71
CA GLY A 66 -17.66 -13.04 -8.48
C GLY A 66 -18.17 -11.81 -7.74
N ARG A 67 -17.32 -11.23 -6.85
CA ARG A 67 -17.62 -9.99 -6.14
C ARG A 67 -17.65 -8.80 -7.11
N ASP A 68 -18.10 -7.64 -6.64
CA ASP A 68 -18.13 -6.43 -7.44
C ASP A 68 -16.71 -6.15 -8.02
N LYS A 69 -16.66 -5.88 -9.32
CA LYS A 69 -15.39 -5.64 -10.05
C LYS A 69 -14.53 -4.55 -9.42
N TRP A 70 -15.15 -3.53 -8.83
CA TRP A 70 -14.45 -2.45 -8.16
C TRP A 70 -13.64 -2.92 -6.96
N GLU A 71 -14.11 -3.92 -6.22
CA GLU A 71 -13.42 -4.50 -5.08
C GLU A 71 -12.12 -5.21 -5.48
N THR A 72 -12.04 -5.65 -6.72
CA THR A 72 -10.80 -6.18 -7.30
C THR A 72 -9.95 -5.07 -7.90
N TYR A 73 -10.53 -4.20 -8.71
CA TYR A 73 -9.78 -3.17 -9.45
C TYR A 73 -9.10 -2.15 -8.55
N LEU A 74 -9.70 -1.81 -7.40
CA LEU A 74 -9.08 -0.89 -6.45
C LEU A 74 -7.83 -1.45 -5.76
N LEU A 75 -7.67 -2.77 -5.71
CA LEU A 75 -6.51 -3.44 -5.10
C LEU A 75 -5.37 -3.71 -6.09
N ILE A 76 -5.65 -3.76 -7.40
CA ILE A 76 -4.64 -4.08 -8.42
C ILE A 76 -3.50 -3.06 -8.44
N PRO A 77 -3.73 -1.73 -8.44
CA PRO A 77 -2.64 -0.77 -8.53
C PRO A 77 -1.63 -0.89 -7.38
N VAL A 78 -2.10 -1.05 -6.15
CA VAL A 78 -1.21 -1.19 -5.00
C VAL A 78 -0.43 -2.51 -5.05
N PHE A 79 -1.06 -3.58 -5.48
CA PHE A 79 -0.37 -4.87 -5.67
C PHE A 79 0.73 -4.76 -6.72
N LEU A 80 0.43 -4.17 -7.88
CA LEU A 80 1.42 -3.96 -8.94
C LEU A 80 2.56 -3.04 -8.48
N PHE A 81 2.26 -2.01 -7.68
CA PHE A 81 3.28 -1.16 -7.09
C PHE A 81 4.27 -1.98 -6.25
N PHE A 82 3.78 -2.86 -5.38
CA PHE A 82 4.66 -3.68 -4.55
C PHE A 82 5.43 -4.75 -5.33
N ILE A 83 4.92 -5.21 -6.48
CA ILE A 83 5.72 -6.03 -7.42
C ILE A 83 6.89 -5.20 -7.98
N VAL A 84 6.64 -3.98 -8.42
CA VAL A 84 7.69 -3.08 -8.93
C VAL A 84 8.72 -2.78 -7.85
N GLU A 85 8.28 -2.49 -6.63
CA GLU A 85 9.15 -2.27 -5.46
C GLU A 85 10.05 -3.49 -5.21
N LEU A 86 9.48 -4.68 -5.17
CA LEU A 86 10.24 -5.92 -4.99
C LEU A 86 11.29 -6.11 -6.08
N LEU A 87 10.91 -5.89 -7.34
CA LEU A 87 11.82 -6.05 -8.47
C LEU A 87 12.95 -5.03 -8.45
N LEU A 88 12.64 -3.75 -8.25
CA LEU A 88 13.64 -2.69 -8.36
C LEU A 88 14.58 -2.63 -7.14
N ASP A 89 14.04 -2.69 -5.93
CA ASP A 89 14.83 -2.50 -4.72
C ASP A 89 15.49 -3.78 -4.20
N TYR A 90 14.81 -4.92 -4.33
CA TYR A 90 15.28 -6.16 -3.69
C TYR A 90 15.92 -7.15 -4.66
N ILE A 91 15.37 -7.31 -5.87
CA ILE A 91 15.88 -8.29 -6.84
C ILE A 91 16.96 -7.67 -7.72
N LEU A 92 16.65 -6.59 -8.41
CA LEU A 92 17.57 -5.94 -9.35
C LEU A 92 18.52 -4.95 -8.66
N ARG A 93 18.13 -4.43 -7.51
CA ARG A 93 18.88 -3.44 -6.71
C ARG A 93 19.36 -2.25 -7.55
N ILE A 94 18.46 -1.71 -8.37
CA ILE A 94 18.73 -0.57 -9.25
C ILE A 94 18.50 0.72 -8.48
N ASP A 95 19.50 1.62 -8.48
CA ASP A 95 19.31 2.97 -7.97
C ASP A 95 18.54 3.83 -8.99
N PHE A 96 17.21 3.65 -9.01
CA PHE A 96 16.31 4.40 -9.90
C PHE A 96 15.87 5.75 -9.30
N ARG A 97 16.07 5.96 -7.98
CA ARG A 97 15.62 7.18 -7.28
C ARG A 97 16.29 8.43 -7.77
N ASN A 98 17.50 8.33 -8.34
CA ASN A 98 18.23 9.41 -8.98
C ASN A 98 18.00 9.49 -10.51
N SER A 99 17.03 8.73 -11.03
CA SER A 99 16.71 8.69 -12.46
C SER A 99 15.35 9.31 -12.76
N VAL A 100 15.06 9.52 -14.04
CA VAL A 100 13.76 10.00 -14.53
C VAL A 100 12.62 9.05 -14.15
N LEU A 101 12.91 7.79 -13.84
CA LEU A 101 11.92 6.77 -13.46
C LEU A 101 11.29 7.03 -12.09
N VAL A 102 11.89 7.88 -11.25
CA VAL A 102 11.34 8.21 -9.93
C VAL A 102 9.96 8.87 -10.03
N GLY A 103 9.72 9.72 -11.02
CA GLY A 103 8.44 10.40 -11.20
C GLY A 103 7.27 9.42 -11.42
N PRO A 104 7.30 8.57 -12.46
CA PRO A 104 6.30 7.53 -12.67
C PRO A 104 6.15 6.58 -11.48
N TYR A 105 7.24 6.22 -10.81
CA TYR A 105 7.23 5.36 -9.64
C TYR A 105 6.44 6.00 -8.47
N ILE A 106 6.69 7.27 -8.15
CA ILE A 106 5.98 8.01 -7.10
C ILE A 106 4.49 8.15 -7.46
N LEU A 107 4.19 8.48 -8.72
CA LEU A 107 2.79 8.58 -9.17
C LEU A 107 2.06 7.25 -8.98
N PHE A 108 2.70 6.14 -9.33
CA PHE A 108 2.11 4.81 -9.22
C PHE A 108 1.89 4.39 -7.76
N TYR A 109 2.80 4.78 -6.86
CA TYR A 109 2.63 4.61 -5.43
C TYR A 109 1.37 5.30 -4.91
N TYR A 110 1.19 6.58 -5.22
CA TYR A 110 0.02 7.33 -4.76
C TYR A 110 -1.29 6.83 -5.37
N VAL A 111 -1.29 6.47 -6.64
CA VAL A 111 -2.47 5.86 -7.30
C VAL A 111 -2.87 4.56 -6.60
N GLY A 112 -1.90 3.73 -6.22
CA GLY A 112 -2.14 2.52 -5.44
C GLY A 112 -2.81 2.81 -4.09
N LEU A 113 -2.29 3.78 -3.35
CA LEU A 113 -2.87 4.18 -2.06
C LEU A 113 -4.28 4.79 -2.19
N TRP A 114 -4.55 5.52 -3.25
CA TRP A 114 -5.89 6.04 -3.52
C TRP A 114 -6.90 4.92 -3.75
N GLY A 115 -6.49 3.85 -4.40
CA GLY A 115 -7.31 2.64 -4.51
C GLY A 115 -7.72 2.08 -3.16
N LEU A 116 -6.80 2.03 -2.20
CA LEU A 116 -7.07 1.57 -0.83
C LEU A 116 -8.03 2.51 -0.08
N ILE A 117 -7.88 3.82 -0.24
CA ILE A 117 -8.80 4.82 0.35
C ILE A 117 -10.20 4.61 -0.23
N GLY A 118 -10.32 4.49 -1.56
CA GLY A 118 -11.59 4.23 -2.23
C GLY A 118 -12.25 2.95 -1.73
N TYR A 119 -11.48 1.89 -1.55
CA TYR A 119 -11.98 0.63 -0.98
C TYR A 119 -12.52 0.81 0.45
N ALA A 120 -11.76 1.50 1.31
CA ALA A 120 -12.15 1.74 2.70
C ALA A 120 -13.44 2.57 2.80
N PHE A 121 -13.62 3.60 1.94
CA PHE A 121 -14.86 4.37 1.90
C PHE A 121 -16.06 3.56 1.41
N ARG A 122 -15.85 2.59 0.53
CA ARG A 122 -16.92 1.68 0.10
C ARG A 122 -17.34 0.71 1.19
N PHE A 123 -16.40 0.32 2.04
CA PHE A 123 -16.70 -0.53 3.18
C PHE A 123 -17.48 0.20 4.26
N ASP A 124 -16.94 1.33 4.73
CA ASP A 124 -17.55 2.17 5.77
C ASP A 124 -16.91 3.55 5.76
N LYS A 125 -17.75 4.58 5.90
CA LYS A 125 -17.32 5.98 5.86
C LYS A 125 -16.29 6.34 6.94
N LYS A 126 -16.47 5.80 8.16
CA LYS A 126 -15.57 6.01 9.29
C LYS A 126 -14.18 5.45 8.98
N TRP A 127 -14.10 4.24 8.48
CA TRP A 127 -12.85 3.58 8.11
C TRP A 127 -12.19 4.25 6.90
N GLY A 128 -12.99 4.75 5.97
CA GLY A 128 -12.49 5.57 4.87
C GLY A 128 -11.75 6.81 5.35
N PHE A 129 -12.30 7.54 6.33
CA PHE A 129 -11.63 8.70 6.94
C PHE A 129 -10.36 8.31 7.72
N VAL A 130 -10.36 7.19 8.45
CA VAL A 130 -9.17 6.70 9.15
C VAL A 130 -8.05 6.37 8.14
N THR A 131 -8.38 5.69 7.05
CA THR A 131 -7.42 5.36 6.00
C THR A 131 -6.89 6.63 5.31
N LEU A 132 -7.77 7.59 5.03
CA LEU A 132 -7.39 8.89 4.47
C LEU A 132 -6.44 9.66 5.38
N PHE A 133 -6.70 9.68 6.68
CA PHE A 133 -5.83 10.34 7.67
C PHE A 133 -4.44 9.71 7.70
N THR A 134 -4.35 8.37 7.77
CA THR A 134 -3.05 7.67 7.73
C THR A 134 -2.31 7.89 6.42
N TYR A 135 -3.04 8.00 5.30
CA TYR A 135 -2.47 8.36 4.01
C TYR A 135 -1.85 9.78 4.02
N PHE A 136 -2.53 10.76 4.59
CA PHE A 136 -1.97 12.12 4.68
C PHE A 136 -0.70 12.16 5.54
N LEU A 137 -0.64 11.44 6.65
CA LEU A 137 0.59 11.32 7.45
C LEU A 137 1.72 10.72 6.62
N ASN A 138 1.44 9.64 5.90
CA ASN A 138 2.38 8.99 5.00
C ASN A 138 2.87 9.98 3.91
N MET A 139 1.96 10.70 3.26
CA MET A 139 2.29 11.67 2.23
C MET A 139 3.18 12.80 2.77
N ILE A 140 2.86 13.39 3.92
CA ILE A 140 3.64 14.46 4.54
C ILE A 140 5.07 13.99 4.81
N LEU A 141 5.25 12.81 5.42
CA LEU A 141 6.59 12.29 5.71
C LEU A 141 7.35 11.88 4.46
N SER A 142 6.66 11.35 3.46
CA SER A 142 7.26 11.06 2.15
C SER A 142 7.81 12.31 1.48
N VAL A 143 7.13 13.44 1.60
CA VAL A 143 7.61 14.73 1.09
C VAL A 143 8.75 15.26 1.94
N LEU A 144 8.61 15.27 3.26
CA LEU A 144 9.63 15.79 4.17
C LEU A 144 10.99 15.10 4.01
N GLN A 145 11.04 13.79 3.77
CA GLN A 145 12.30 13.08 3.57
C GLN A 145 13.13 13.60 2.37
N HIS A 146 12.49 14.26 1.40
CA HIS A 146 13.18 14.82 0.24
C HIS A 146 13.78 16.22 0.49
N PHE A 147 13.38 16.88 1.58
CA PHE A 147 13.86 18.21 1.93
C PHE A 147 14.87 18.22 3.09
N ILE A 148 15.09 17.09 3.71
CA ILE A 148 16.06 16.90 4.80
C ILE A 148 17.22 16.06 4.32
#